data_3767853ee698ee787c12cc89a3675a33
#
_entry.id   3767853ee698ee787c12cc89a3675a33
#
_cell.length_a   1.000
_cell.length_b   1.000
_cell.length_c   1.000
_cell.angle_alpha   90.00
_cell.angle_beta   90.00
_cell.angle_gamma   90.00
#
_symmetry.space_group_name_H-M   'P 1'
#
loop_
_entity.id
_entity.type
_entity.pdbx_description
1 polymer ?
#
loop_
_entity_poly.entity_id
_entity_poly.type
_entity_poly.pdbx_seq_one_letter_code
_entity_poly.pdbx_strand_id
1 'polypeptide(L)'
;MRVVIAGAGSVGRSIARELLGNGHQVLLIDKDADDVQASRVPEASWLLADACELAALEEARLESSDVCVAATGDDKANLVLSLLAKTEFGVPRTVARVERLCDQAPAAH
;
A
#
# COMPACT_ATOMS: atom_id res chain seq x y z
N MET A 1 9.71 -12.08 0.10
CA MET A 1 8.25 -11.87 0.02
C MET A 1 7.93 -10.81 -1.03
N ARG A 2 6.75 -10.91 -1.58
CA ARG A 2 6.24 -9.89 -2.49
C ARG A 2 5.29 -8.97 -1.72
N VAL A 3 5.59 -7.67 -1.71
CA VAL A 3 4.84 -6.66 -0.95
C VAL A 3 4.28 -5.62 -1.92
N VAL A 4 2.99 -5.33 -1.79
CA VAL A 4 2.35 -4.26 -2.53
C VAL A 4 2.07 -3.11 -1.56
N ILE A 5 2.55 -1.92 -1.89
CA ILE A 5 2.38 -0.73 -1.07
C ILE A 5 1.53 0.28 -1.84
N ALA A 6 0.41 0.65 -1.26
CA ALA A 6 -0.45 1.71 -1.80
C ALA A 6 -0.08 3.02 -1.14
N GLY A 7 0.31 3.99 -1.95
CA GLY A 7 0.76 5.29 -1.50
C GLY A 7 2.27 5.43 -1.58
N ALA A 8 2.73 6.33 -2.46
CA ALA A 8 4.15 6.58 -2.71
C ALA A 8 4.63 7.89 -2.08
N GLY A 9 3.98 8.32 -1.01
CA GLY A 9 4.43 9.45 -0.20
C GLY A 9 5.64 9.05 0.65
N SER A 10 6.03 9.90 1.59
CA SER A 10 7.24 9.66 2.39
C SER A 10 7.19 8.35 3.17
N VAL A 11 6.01 8.00 3.71
CA VAL A 11 5.86 6.76 4.49
C VAL A 11 5.99 5.54 3.58
N GLY A 12 5.25 5.50 2.47
CA GLY A 12 5.32 4.38 1.53
C GLY A 12 6.71 4.16 0.97
N ARG A 13 7.40 5.25 0.61
CA ARG A 13 8.77 5.18 0.10
C ARG A 13 9.75 4.67 1.15
N SER A 14 9.61 5.11 2.41
CA SER A 14 10.47 4.64 3.50
C SER A 14 10.29 3.15 3.73
N ILE A 15 9.04 2.68 3.73
CA ILE A 15 8.75 1.25 3.87
C ILE A 15 9.35 0.47 2.69
N ALA A 16 9.18 0.97 1.47
CA ALA A 16 9.71 0.33 0.28
C ALA A 16 11.22 0.16 0.33
N ARG A 17 11.95 1.20 0.71
CA ARG A 17 13.40 1.15 0.83
C ARG A 17 13.86 0.12 1.86
N GLU A 18 13.19 0.10 3.00
CA GLU A 18 13.51 -0.85 4.05
C GLU A 18 13.30 -2.29 3.58
N LEU A 19 12.18 -2.56 2.92
CA LEU A 19 11.88 -3.90 2.44
C LEU A 19 12.81 -4.34 1.31
N LEU A 20 13.12 -3.44 0.38
CA LEU A 20 14.07 -3.73 -0.68
C LEU A 20 15.47 -4.03 -0.12
N GLY A 21 15.88 -3.30 0.92
CA GLY A 21 17.15 -3.57 1.59
C GLY A 21 17.22 -4.94 2.24
N ASN A 22 16.06 -5.52 2.56
CA ASN A 22 15.95 -6.86 3.14
C ASN A 22 15.68 -7.95 2.11
N GLY A 23 15.75 -7.64 0.83
CA GLY A 23 15.63 -8.63 -0.25
C GLY A 23 14.21 -8.94 -0.68
N HIS A 24 13.22 -8.16 -0.28
CA HIS A 24 11.83 -8.35 -0.69
C HIS A 24 11.55 -7.68 -2.03
N GLN A 25 10.53 -8.17 -2.73
CA GLN A 25 10.03 -7.53 -3.94
C GLN A 25 8.95 -6.53 -3.55
N VAL A 26 8.99 -5.33 -4.12
CA VAL A 26 8.05 -4.25 -3.78
C VAL A 26 7.43 -3.68 -5.03
N LEU A 27 6.10 -3.56 -5.01
CA LEU A 27 5.32 -2.80 -5.99
C LEU A 27 4.68 -1.62 -5.27
N LEU A 28 4.92 -0.41 -5.77
CA LEU A 28 4.30 0.81 -5.26
C LEU A 28 3.17 1.23 -6.19
N ILE A 29 2.01 1.53 -5.62
CA ILE A 29 0.84 2.01 -6.35
C ILE A 29 0.54 3.43 -5.89
N ASP A 30 0.40 4.36 -6.83
CA ASP A 30 -0.04 5.72 -6.53
C ASP A 30 -0.82 6.27 -7.71
N LYS A 31 -1.81 7.11 -7.45
CA LYS A 31 -2.60 7.76 -8.48
C LYS A 31 -1.98 9.08 -8.94
N ASP A 32 -0.96 9.56 -8.27
CA ASP A 32 -0.30 10.82 -8.55
C ASP A 32 1.01 10.56 -9.30
N ALA A 33 1.07 11.01 -10.55
CA ALA A 33 2.27 10.85 -11.37
C ALA A 33 3.48 11.57 -10.79
N ASP A 34 3.28 12.69 -10.11
CA ASP A 34 4.38 13.42 -9.48
C ASP A 34 5.00 12.62 -8.34
N ASP A 35 4.18 11.96 -7.53
CA ASP A 35 4.68 11.08 -6.47
C ASP A 35 5.47 9.91 -7.04
N VAL A 36 4.97 9.32 -8.12
CA VAL A 36 5.67 8.22 -8.80
C VAL A 36 7.03 8.67 -9.31
N GLN A 37 7.10 9.83 -9.95
CA GLN A 37 8.36 10.35 -10.48
C GLN A 37 9.33 10.80 -9.39
N ALA A 38 8.82 11.38 -8.31
CA ALA A 38 9.64 11.90 -7.23
C ALA A 38 10.22 10.83 -6.31
N SER A 39 9.76 9.61 -6.40
CA SER A 39 10.01 8.57 -5.41
C SER A 39 11.46 8.15 -5.26
N ARG A 40 12.23 8.12 -6.32
CA ARG A 40 13.63 7.69 -6.31
C ARG A 40 13.86 6.34 -5.63
N VAL A 41 12.95 5.40 -5.85
CA VAL A 41 13.14 4.01 -5.40
C VAL A 41 13.30 3.16 -6.67
N PRO A 42 14.50 3.12 -7.28
CA PRO A 42 14.68 2.55 -8.61
C PRO A 42 14.49 1.04 -8.68
N GLU A 43 14.62 0.37 -7.55
CA GLU A 43 14.51 -1.09 -7.48
C GLU A 43 13.07 -1.57 -7.29
N ALA A 44 12.14 -0.65 -6.96
CA ALA A 44 10.74 -0.98 -6.83
C ALA A 44 10.04 -0.95 -8.19
N SER A 45 9.03 -1.79 -8.34
CA SER A 45 8.10 -1.68 -9.47
C SER A 45 7.04 -0.63 -9.15
N TRP A 46 6.47 -0.03 -10.17
CA TRP A 46 5.53 1.08 -10.03
C TRP A 46 4.28 0.85 -10.84
N LEU A 47 3.14 1.23 -10.27
CA LEU A 47 1.86 1.24 -10.96
C LEU A 47 1.17 2.57 -10.70
N LEU A 48 0.92 3.32 -11.76
CA LEU A 48 0.17 4.59 -11.68
C LEU A 48 -1.31 4.28 -11.78
N ALA A 49 -1.98 4.18 -10.65
CA ALA A 49 -3.40 3.83 -10.59
C ALA A 49 -3.97 4.18 -9.21
N ASP A 50 -5.29 4.19 -9.11
CA ASP A 50 -5.98 4.32 -7.82
C ASP A 50 -6.09 2.94 -7.16
N ALA A 51 -5.41 2.78 -6.04
CA ALA A 51 -5.39 1.51 -5.33
C ALA A 51 -6.74 1.09 -4.74
N CYS A 52 -7.73 1.96 -4.72
CA CYS A 52 -9.09 1.61 -4.29
C CYS A 52 -9.94 1.01 -5.41
N GLU A 53 -9.42 0.96 -6.64
CA GLU A 53 -10.13 0.36 -7.76
C GLU A 53 -9.73 -1.11 -7.93
N LEU A 54 -10.73 -1.99 -8.06
CA LEU A 54 -10.48 -3.42 -8.23
C LEU A 54 -9.62 -3.72 -9.44
N ALA A 55 -9.85 -3.02 -10.55
CA ALA A 55 -9.05 -3.21 -11.77
C ALA A 55 -7.57 -2.93 -11.54
N ALA A 56 -7.24 -1.91 -10.74
CA ALA A 56 -5.86 -1.59 -10.40
C ALA A 56 -5.23 -2.68 -9.56
N LEU A 57 -5.97 -3.23 -8.60
CA LEU A 57 -5.48 -4.31 -7.74
C LEU A 57 -5.30 -5.61 -8.52
N GLU A 58 -6.16 -5.88 -9.49
CA GLU A 58 -6.01 -7.02 -10.39
C GLU A 58 -4.76 -6.87 -11.26
N GLU A 59 -4.52 -5.67 -11.79
CA GLU A 59 -3.33 -5.38 -12.57
C GLU A 59 -2.06 -5.53 -11.74
N ALA A 60 -2.11 -5.15 -10.48
CA ALA A 60 -1.00 -5.30 -9.54
C ALA A 60 -0.78 -6.77 -9.12
N ARG A 61 -1.68 -7.66 -9.49
CA ARG A 61 -1.67 -9.07 -9.07
C ARG A 61 -1.61 -9.19 -7.55
N LEU A 62 -2.51 -8.49 -6.89
CA LEU A 62 -2.54 -8.43 -5.43
C LEU A 62 -2.70 -9.82 -4.81
N GLU A 63 -3.41 -10.73 -5.48
CA GLU A 63 -3.61 -12.10 -5.03
C GLU A 63 -2.31 -12.91 -4.90
N SER A 64 -1.26 -12.49 -5.58
CA SER A 64 0.05 -13.14 -5.50
C SER A 64 0.99 -12.48 -4.49
N SER A 65 0.55 -11.44 -3.82
CA SER A 65 1.37 -10.76 -2.82
C SER A 65 1.26 -11.44 -1.46
N ASP A 66 2.31 -11.33 -0.68
CA ASP A 66 2.34 -11.85 0.70
C ASP A 66 1.82 -10.82 1.70
N VAL A 67 2.06 -9.55 1.41
CA VAL A 67 1.66 -8.44 2.27
C VAL A 67 1.15 -7.29 1.42
N CYS A 68 0.06 -6.67 1.86
CA CYS A 68 -0.44 -5.42 1.29
C CYS A 68 -0.35 -4.33 2.36
N VAL A 69 0.33 -3.24 2.04
CA VAL A 69 0.48 -2.09 2.94
C VAL A 69 -0.30 -0.92 2.37
N ALA A 70 -1.28 -0.45 3.11
CA ALA A 70 -2.07 0.72 2.75
C ALA A 70 -1.53 1.94 3.49
N ALA A 71 -0.76 2.76 2.79
CA ALA A 71 -0.03 3.89 3.34
C ALA A 71 -0.34 5.21 2.62
N THR A 72 -1.56 5.35 2.11
CA THR A 72 -2.02 6.61 1.50
C THR A 72 -2.27 7.67 2.57
N GLY A 73 -2.47 8.91 2.16
CA GLY A 73 -2.84 9.98 3.09
C GLY A 73 -4.29 9.94 3.56
N ASP A 74 -5.09 8.99 3.08
CA ASP A 74 -6.51 8.88 3.41
C ASP A 74 -6.77 7.61 4.23
N ASP A 75 -7.12 7.79 5.50
CA ASP A 75 -7.38 6.67 6.41
C ASP A 75 -8.51 5.76 5.93
N LYS A 76 -9.56 6.34 5.35
CA LYS A 76 -10.69 5.57 4.83
C LYS A 76 -10.26 4.70 3.64
N ALA A 77 -9.48 5.28 2.72
CA ALA A 77 -8.93 4.54 1.61
C ALA A 77 -8.05 3.39 2.08
N ASN A 78 -7.25 3.63 3.10
CA ASN A 78 -6.38 2.60 3.67
C ASN A 78 -7.18 1.43 4.25
N LEU A 79 -8.27 1.72 4.95
CA LEU A 79 -9.14 0.68 5.49
C LEU A 79 -9.84 -0.10 4.39
N VAL A 80 -10.37 0.59 3.38
CA VAL A 80 -11.04 -0.05 2.24
C VAL A 80 -10.07 -0.98 1.50
N LEU A 81 -8.89 -0.48 1.21
CA LEU A 81 -7.86 -1.28 0.54
C LEU A 81 -7.47 -2.51 1.35
N SER A 82 -7.25 -2.34 2.64
CA SER A 82 -6.91 -3.45 3.54
C SER A 82 -7.99 -4.52 3.52
N LEU A 83 -9.26 -4.11 3.56
CA LEU A 83 -10.39 -5.02 3.52
C LEU A 83 -10.48 -5.75 2.17
N LEU A 84 -10.35 -5.02 1.05
CA LEU A 84 -10.39 -5.61 -0.28
C LEU A 84 -9.25 -6.61 -0.48
N ALA A 85 -8.05 -6.26 -0.03
CA ALA A 85 -6.90 -7.16 -0.14
C ALA A 85 -7.18 -8.48 0.56
N LYS A 86 -7.79 -8.43 1.72
CA LYS A 86 -8.06 -9.62 2.51
C LYS A 86 -9.24 -10.42 1.98
N THR A 87 -10.34 -9.75 1.62
CA THR A 87 -11.59 -10.45 1.25
C THR A 87 -11.65 -10.84 -0.22
N GLU A 88 -11.15 -9.98 -1.12
CA GLU A 88 -11.24 -10.23 -2.57
C GLU A 88 -9.99 -10.91 -3.13
N PHE A 89 -8.83 -10.65 -2.55
CA PHE A 89 -7.57 -11.15 -3.07
C PHE A 89 -6.87 -12.18 -2.17
N GLY A 90 -7.39 -12.38 -0.96
CA GLY A 90 -6.87 -13.39 -0.06
C GLY A 90 -5.43 -13.14 0.41
N VAL A 91 -5.02 -11.88 0.49
CA VAL A 91 -3.67 -11.53 0.94
C VAL A 91 -3.49 -11.94 2.40
N PRO A 92 -2.46 -12.71 2.75
CA PRO A 92 -2.30 -13.23 4.11
C PRO A 92 -2.13 -12.16 5.17
N ARG A 93 -1.45 -11.06 4.84
CA ARG A 93 -1.20 -9.98 5.78
C ARG A 93 -1.53 -8.64 5.15
N THR A 94 -2.26 -7.82 5.89
CA THR A 94 -2.56 -6.45 5.49
C THR A 94 -2.17 -5.51 6.61
N VAL A 95 -1.57 -4.38 6.24
CA VAL A 95 -1.21 -3.31 7.17
C VAL A 95 -1.83 -2.03 6.66
N ALA A 96 -2.57 -1.35 7.51
CA ALA A 96 -3.21 -0.09 7.14
C ALA A 96 -2.75 1.02 8.08
N ARG A 97 -2.34 2.15 7.50
CA ARG A 97 -2.05 3.35 8.26
C ARG A 97 -3.38 4.04 8.58
N VAL A 98 -3.73 4.14 9.85
CA VAL A 98 -5.02 4.68 10.31
C VAL A 98 -4.78 5.64 11.47
N GLU A 99 -4.27 6.83 11.17
CA GLU A 99 -3.90 7.80 12.20
C GLU A 99 -5.11 8.38 12.91
N ARG A 100 -6.11 8.82 12.16
CA ARG A 100 -7.29 9.47 12.76
C ARG A 100 -8.12 8.53 13.60
N LEU A 101 -8.29 7.30 13.11
CA LEU A 101 -9.07 6.32 13.84
C LEU A 101 -8.33 5.86 15.08
N CYS A 102 -7.01 5.80 15.03
CA CYS A 102 -6.20 5.50 16.21
C CYS A 102 -6.34 6.60 17.26
N ASP A 103 -6.39 7.86 16.85
CA ASP A 103 -6.58 8.99 17.78
C ASP A 103 -7.97 8.97 18.41
N GLN A 104 -8.96 8.46 17.72
CA GLN A 104 -10.33 8.38 18.21
C GLN A 104 -10.62 7.12 19.03
N ALA A 105 -9.93 6.05 18.74
CA ALA A 105 -10.17 4.77 19.38
C ALA A 105 -10.07 4.81 20.90
N PRO A 106 -9.09 5.47 21.52
CA PRO A 106 -9.01 5.55 22.98
C PRO A 106 -10.21 6.19 23.63
N ALA A 107 -10.88 7.11 22.94
CA ALA A 107 -12.05 7.78 23.50
C ALA A 107 -13.27 6.86 23.63
N ALA A 108 -13.25 5.74 22.94
CA ALA A 108 -14.34 4.75 22.98
C ALA A 108 -14.25 3.84 24.20
N HIS A 109 -13.17 3.88 24.88
CA HIS A 109 -12.94 3.07 26.06
C HIS A 109 -13.24 3.85 27.33
#